data_40bbed66a33e340b59d0ef22f597f0c0
#
_entry.id   40bbed66a33e340b59d0ef22f597f0c0
#
_cell.length_a   1.000
_cell.length_b   1.000
_cell.length_c   1.000
_cell.angle_alpha   90.00
_cell.angle_beta   90.00
_cell.angle_gamma   90.00
#
_symmetry.space_group_name_H-M   'P 1'
#
loop_
_entity.id
_entity.type
_entity.pdbx_description
1 polymer ?
#
loop_
_entity_poly.entity_id
_entity_poly.type
_entity_poly.pdbx_seq_one_letter_code
_entity_poly.pdbx_strand_id
1 'polypeptide(L)'
;GFESKEPYIQTYISIVTESIFFQNLDGDNEFQSGYLSEKIWKPIGHCQPFILAAPPKSLQYIRKRFGFKTFHPFIDESYDLETDDFKRLEMIKIEILKFSNKSKEDKILFLNEVKDIVKYNQQRFLDFGNDYRPELSKVINFLLNTSKSLI
;
A
#
# COMPACT_ATOMS: atom_id res chain seq x y z
N GLY A 1 12.36 3.56 -14.40
CA GLY A 1 13.32 3.98 -13.41
C GLY A 1 12.73 3.84 -12.02
N PHE A 2 13.42 3.13 -11.13
CA PHE A 2 13.08 3.20 -9.71
C PHE A 2 13.52 4.57 -9.22
N GLU A 3 12.54 5.39 -8.87
CA GLU A 3 12.73 6.72 -8.32
C GLU A 3 13.49 6.64 -6.99
N SER A 4 14.17 7.74 -6.65
CA SER A 4 14.95 7.85 -5.42
C SER A 4 14.12 7.50 -4.18
N LYS A 5 14.77 6.98 -3.14
CA LYS A 5 14.14 6.68 -1.84
C LYS A 5 13.70 7.92 -1.07
N GLU A 6 14.21 9.09 -1.45
CA GLU A 6 13.96 10.35 -0.75
C GLU A 6 12.50 10.62 -0.42
N PRO A 7 11.53 10.46 -1.35
CA PRO A 7 10.13 10.71 -1.02
C PRO A 7 9.60 9.83 0.12
N TYR A 8 10.04 8.56 0.20
CA TYR A 8 9.58 7.61 1.22
C TYR A 8 10.22 7.85 2.58
N ILE A 9 11.42 8.39 2.65
CA ILE A 9 12.10 8.74 3.90
C ILE A 9 11.54 10.04 4.49
N GLN A 10 11.05 10.94 3.65
CA GLN A 10 10.56 12.26 4.06
C GLN A 10 9.05 12.31 4.34
N THR A 11 8.33 11.21 4.13
CA THR A 11 6.88 11.14 4.29
C THR A 11 6.48 10.09 5.32
N TYR A 12 5.34 10.30 5.98
CA TYR A 12 4.83 9.39 7.02
C TYR A 12 3.95 8.27 6.45
N ILE A 13 3.31 8.52 5.30
CA ILE A 13 2.35 7.62 4.67
C ILE A 13 2.30 7.88 3.17
N SER A 14 2.07 6.85 2.37
CA SER A 14 1.82 6.96 0.94
C SER A 14 0.32 6.94 0.63
N ILE A 15 -0.12 7.81 -0.25
CA ILE A 15 -1.43 7.70 -0.88
C ILE A 15 -1.23 7.04 -2.24
N VAL A 16 -1.69 5.81 -2.37
CA VAL A 16 -1.59 5.03 -3.61
C VAL A 16 -2.88 5.14 -4.39
N THR A 17 -2.81 5.74 -5.57
CA THR A 17 -3.95 5.84 -6.48
C THR A 17 -3.76 4.88 -7.63
N GLU A 18 -4.62 3.89 -7.76
CA GLU A 18 -4.59 2.97 -8.89
C GLU A 18 -5.18 3.62 -10.15
N SER A 19 -4.80 3.08 -11.31
CA SER A 19 -5.26 3.61 -12.61
C SER A 19 -6.76 3.36 -12.82
N ILE A 20 -7.31 2.34 -12.16
CA ILE A 20 -8.74 2.03 -12.13
C ILE A 20 -9.23 2.29 -10.71
N PHE A 21 -10.21 3.15 -10.57
CA PHE A 21 -10.88 3.45 -9.31
C PHE A 21 -12.37 3.13 -9.38
N PHE A 22 -13.01 3.46 -10.52
CA PHE A 22 -14.42 3.26 -10.72
C PHE A 22 -14.74 1.81 -11.06
N GLN A 23 -15.84 1.30 -10.50
CA GLN A 23 -16.38 0.03 -10.94
C GLN A 23 -16.97 0.20 -12.35
N ASN A 24 -16.51 -0.61 -13.31
CA ASN A 24 -17.21 -0.71 -14.59
C ASN A 24 -18.54 -1.45 -14.35
N LEU A 25 -19.64 -0.80 -14.65
CA LEU A 25 -21.00 -1.33 -14.48
C LEU A 25 -21.33 -2.49 -15.44
N ASP A 26 -20.46 -2.84 -16.36
CA ASP A 26 -20.72 -3.75 -17.47
C ASP A 26 -20.20 -5.19 -17.29
N GLY A 27 -20.03 -5.68 -16.09
CA GLY A 27 -19.62 -7.07 -15.96
C GLY A 27 -19.47 -7.64 -14.56
N ASP A 28 -20.10 -8.78 -14.35
CA ASP A 28 -19.98 -9.71 -13.22
C ASP A 28 -18.57 -10.32 -13.08
N ASN A 29 -17.53 -9.51 -13.15
CA ASN A 29 -16.17 -10.03 -13.06
C ASN A 29 -15.62 -9.85 -11.64
N GLU A 30 -15.51 -10.96 -10.90
CA GLU A 30 -14.66 -11.08 -9.70
C GLU A 30 -13.22 -10.53 -9.91
N PHE A 31 -12.82 -10.32 -11.16
CA PHE A 31 -11.54 -9.80 -11.59
C PHE A 31 -11.34 -8.30 -11.40
N GLN A 32 -12.40 -7.51 -11.22
CA GLN A 32 -12.26 -6.05 -11.08
C GLN A 32 -11.66 -5.62 -9.75
N SER A 33 -11.83 -6.39 -8.69
CA SER A 33 -11.22 -6.14 -7.38
C SER A 33 -9.73 -6.49 -7.31
N GLY A 34 -9.14 -7.02 -8.37
CA GLY A 34 -7.76 -7.51 -8.39
C GLY A 34 -6.79 -6.69 -9.22
N TYR A 35 -7.20 -5.56 -9.79
CA TYR A 35 -6.30 -4.76 -10.61
C TYR A 35 -5.43 -3.86 -9.74
N LEU A 36 -4.25 -4.38 -9.42
CA LEU A 36 -3.21 -3.63 -8.71
C LEU A 36 -2.03 -3.44 -9.66
N SER A 37 -1.61 -2.20 -9.80
CA SER A 37 -0.43 -1.85 -10.59
C SER A 37 0.84 -1.91 -9.74
N GLU A 38 1.96 -1.58 -10.36
CA GLU A 38 3.26 -1.46 -9.68
C GLU A 38 3.29 -0.40 -8.57
N LYS A 39 2.31 0.49 -8.52
CA LYS A 39 2.27 1.62 -7.57
C LYS A 39 2.18 1.16 -6.12
N ILE A 40 1.41 0.09 -5.84
CA ILE A 40 1.28 -0.44 -4.48
C ILE A 40 2.56 -1.12 -3.99
N TRP A 41 3.36 -1.69 -4.89
CA TRP A 41 4.60 -2.38 -4.52
C TRP A 41 5.70 -1.42 -4.04
N LYS A 42 5.65 -0.16 -4.46
CA LYS A 42 6.62 0.86 -4.04
C LYS A 42 6.59 1.11 -2.52
N PRO A 43 5.48 1.54 -1.90
CA PRO A 43 5.45 1.72 -0.45
C PRO A 43 5.71 0.42 0.31
N ILE A 44 5.22 -0.73 -0.15
CA ILE A 44 5.49 -2.02 0.47
C ILE A 44 7.01 -2.30 0.49
N GLY A 45 7.68 -2.14 -0.65
CA GLY A 45 9.13 -2.34 -0.78
C GLY A 45 9.96 -1.36 0.06
N HIS A 46 9.43 -0.18 0.34
CA HIS A 46 10.09 0.85 1.15
C HIS A 46 9.66 0.88 2.62
N CYS A 47 9.00 -0.15 3.13
CA CYS A 47 8.50 -0.22 4.50
C CYS A 47 7.61 0.98 4.89
N GLN A 48 6.80 1.47 3.96
CA GLN A 48 5.94 2.62 4.21
C GLN A 48 4.48 2.20 4.34
N PRO A 49 3.74 2.71 5.34
CA PRO A 49 2.29 2.53 5.37
C PRO A 49 1.62 3.29 4.23
N PHE A 50 0.44 2.84 3.84
CA PHE A 50 -0.29 3.43 2.71
C PHE A 50 -1.80 3.47 2.94
N ILE A 51 -2.47 4.41 2.28
CA ILE A 51 -3.91 4.42 2.01
C ILE A 51 -4.07 4.12 0.51
N LEU A 52 -4.93 3.16 0.18
CA LEU A 52 -5.12 2.70 -1.19
C LEU A 52 -6.43 3.24 -1.76
N ALA A 53 -6.33 4.07 -2.79
CA ALA A 53 -7.46 4.49 -3.61
C ALA A 53 -7.55 3.61 -4.86
N ALA A 54 -8.44 2.62 -4.81
CA ALA A 54 -8.60 1.57 -5.80
C ALA A 54 -10.08 1.11 -5.86
N PRO A 55 -10.45 0.17 -6.74
CA PRO A 55 -11.78 -0.44 -6.73
C PRO A 55 -12.10 -1.09 -5.39
N PRO A 56 -13.38 -1.30 -5.05
CA PRO A 56 -13.77 -1.95 -3.80
C PRO A 56 -13.16 -3.35 -3.68
N LYS A 57 -12.92 -3.78 -2.44
CA LYS A 57 -12.28 -5.06 -2.07
C LYS A 57 -10.80 -5.20 -2.49
N SER A 58 -10.13 -4.13 -2.89
CA SER A 58 -8.71 -4.17 -3.28
C SER A 58 -7.79 -4.48 -2.09
N LEU A 59 -8.05 -3.93 -0.90
CA LEU A 59 -7.32 -4.31 0.33
C LEU A 59 -7.61 -5.76 0.73
N GLN A 60 -8.86 -6.21 0.59
CA GLN A 60 -9.21 -7.61 0.82
C GLN A 60 -8.45 -8.54 -0.13
N TYR A 61 -8.32 -8.14 -1.41
CA TYR A 61 -7.55 -8.89 -2.41
C TYR A 61 -6.07 -8.97 -2.04
N ILE A 62 -5.46 -7.85 -1.62
CA ILE A 62 -4.06 -7.82 -1.17
C ILE A 62 -3.85 -8.81 -0.02
N ARG A 63 -4.74 -8.82 0.96
CA ARG A 63 -4.68 -9.73 2.10
C ARG A 63 -4.80 -11.20 1.69
N LYS A 64 -5.81 -11.52 0.88
CA LYS A 64 -6.12 -12.91 0.50
C LYS A 64 -5.14 -13.48 -0.52
N ARG A 65 -4.77 -12.69 -1.54
CA ARG A 65 -3.98 -13.17 -2.68
C ARG A 65 -2.49 -13.18 -2.40
N PHE A 66 -1.99 -12.15 -1.71
CA PHE A 66 -0.57 -11.97 -1.49
C PHE A 66 -0.15 -12.18 -0.03
N GLY A 67 -1.09 -12.25 0.90
CA GLY A 67 -0.82 -12.42 2.33
C GLY A 67 -0.25 -11.17 3.00
N PHE A 68 -0.41 -9.99 2.39
CA PHE A 68 -0.02 -8.75 3.04
C PHE A 68 -0.98 -8.37 4.16
N LYS A 69 -0.46 -7.66 5.15
CA LYS A 69 -1.24 -7.02 6.20
C LYS A 69 -1.60 -5.61 5.80
N THR A 70 -2.75 -5.12 6.24
CA THR A 70 -3.17 -3.73 6.07
C THR A 70 -3.22 -3.03 7.41
N PHE A 71 -3.68 -1.78 7.48
CA PHE A 71 -3.41 -0.91 8.62
C PHE A 71 -4.59 -0.74 9.57
N HIS A 72 -5.67 -1.53 9.44
CA HIS A 72 -6.71 -1.59 10.46
C HIS A 72 -6.13 -2.16 11.76
N PRO A 73 -6.46 -1.60 12.97
CA PRO A 73 -7.44 -0.54 13.23
C PRO A 73 -6.86 0.90 13.21
N PHE A 74 -5.61 1.10 12.84
CA PHE A 74 -4.95 2.42 12.85
C PHE A 74 -5.49 3.36 11.76
N ILE A 75 -5.97 2.77 10.65
CA ILE A 75 -6.66 3.44 9.55
C ILE A 75 -8.02 2.76 9.43
N ASP A 76 -9.10 3.53 9.33
CA ASP A 76 -10.43 2.96 9.03
C ASP A 76 -10.48 2.54 7.56
N GLU A 77 -10.35 1.25 7.32
CA GLU A 77 -10.35 0.65 5.99
C GLU A 77 -11.75 0.23 5.50
N SER A 78 -12.82 0.70 6.16
CA SER A 78 -14.20 0.39 5.77
C SER A 78 -14.54 0.86 4.36
N TYR A 79 -13.81 1.86 3.84
CA TYR A 79 -13.93 2.31 2.45
C TYR A 79 -13.67 1.19 1.43
N ASP A 80 -12.88 0.16 1.78
CA ASP A 80 -12.59 -0.97 0.89
C ASP A 80 -13.84 -1.80 0.56
N LEU A 81 -14.88 -1.74 1.40
CA LEU A 81 -16.13 -2.45 1.19
C LEU A 81 -17.23 -1.58 0.54
N GLU A 82 -17.00 -0.29 0.41
CA GLU A 82 -17.98 0.62 -0.17
C GLU A 82 -18.00 0.48 -1.70
N THR A 83 -19.16 0.19 -2.25
CA THR A 83 -19.38 -0.02 -3.68
C THR A 83 -19.75 1.24 -4.44
N ASP A 84 -20.31 2.25 -3.76
CA ASP A 84 -20.52 3.56 -4.37
C ASP A 84 -19.18 4.28 -4.49
N ASP A 85 -18.78 4.58 -5.72
CA ASP A 85 -17.46 5.14 -6.02
C ASP A 85 -17.25 6.52 -5.39
N PHE A 86 -18.26 7.38 -5.41
CA PHE A 86 -18.15 8.72 -4.83
C PHE A 86 -18.12 8.68 -3.31
N LYS A 87 -18.92 7.82 -2.71
CA LYS A 87 -18.93 7.63 -1.26
C LYS A 87 -17.61 7.00 -0.79
N ARG A 88 -17.07 6.03 -1.53
CA ARG A 88 -15.76 5.45 -1.25
C ARG A 88 -14.66 6.51 -1.31
N LEU A 89 -14.69 7.38 -2.32
CA LEU A 89 -13.74 8.49 -2.46
C LEU A 89 -13.81 9.45 -1.26
N GLU A 90 -15.02 9.82 -0.82
CA GLU A 90 -15.18 10.68 0.36
C GLU A 90 -14.66 9.99 1.64
N MET A 91 -14.89 8.70 1.81
CA MET A 91 -14.36 7.95 2.97
C MET A 91 -12.82 7.94 2.96
N ILE A 92 -12.20 7.68 1.80
CA ILE A 92 -10.73 7.74 1.64
C ILE A 92 -10.21 9.15 1.97
N LYS A 93 -10.86 10.18 1.44
CA LYS A 93 -10.51 11.58 1.72
C LYS A 93 -10.59 11.90 3.21
N ILE A 94 -11.60 11.41 3.91
CA ILE A 94 -11.73 11.58 5.36
C ILE A 94 -10.51 10.97 6.08
N GLU A 95 -10.08 9.77 5.73
CA GLU A 95 -8.91 9.14 6.36
C GLU A 95 -7.61 9.91 6.07
N ILE A 96 -7.43 10.39 4.84
CA ILE A 96 -6.30 11.25 4.48
C ILE A 96 -6.29 12.52 5.34
N LEU A 97 -7.42 13.18 5.49
CA LEU A 97 -7.54 14.40 6.30
C LEU A 97 -7.31 14.13 7.79
N LYS A 98 -7.88 13.06 8.33
CA LYS A 98 -7.61 12.63 9.73
C LYS A 98 -6.11 12.46 9.96
N PHE A 99 -5.42 11.77 9.05
CA PHE A 99 -3.97 11.56 9.16
C PHE A 99 -3.19 12.87 8.98
N SER A 100 -3.55 13.70 8.00
CA SER A 100 -2.91 14.99 7.73
C SER A 100 -2.95 15.92 8.95
N ASN A 101 -4.07 15.94 9.66
CA ASN A 101 -4.30 16.79 10.83
C ASN A 101 -3.66 16.29 12.13
N LYS A 102 -3.05 15.10 12.13
CA LYS A 102 -2.29 14.61 13.30
C LYS A 102 -1.07 15.48 13.56
N SER A 103 -0.72 15.63 14.83
CA SER A 103 0.54 16.24 15.23
C SER A 103 1.73 15.44 14.69
N LYS A 104 2.91 16.02 14.70
CA LYS A 104 4.14 15.30 14.32
C LYS A 104 4.38 14.11 15.25
N GLU A 105 4.13 14.30 16.53
CA GLU A 105 4.28 13.29 17.58
C GLU A 105 3.33 12.11 17.34
N ASP A 106 2.05 12.39 17.01
CA ASP A 106 1.06 11.34 16.69
C ASP A 106 1.39 10.59 15.40
N LYS A 107 1.99 11.26 14.41
CA LYS A 107 2.46 10.60 13.18
C LYS A 107 3.63 9.66 13.46
N ILE A 108 4.55 10.07 14.36
CA ILE A 108 5.66 9.21 14.80
C ILE A 108 5.14 8.02 15.60
N LEU A 109 4.17 8.25 16.50
CA LEU A 109 3.53 7.16 17.25
C LEU A 109 2.88 6.15 16.32
N PHE A 110 2.10 6.62 15.34
CA PHE A 110 1.51 5.76 14.32
C PHE A 110 2.56 4.91 13.59
N LEU A 111 3.69 5.48 13.17
CA LEU A 111 4.76 4.72 12.52
C LEU A 111 5.33 3.63 13.42
N ASN A 112 5.45 3.88 14.71
CA ASN A 112 5.90 2.88 15.67
C ASN A 112 4.88 1.74 15.84
N GLU A 113 3.58 2.07 15.86
CA GLU A 113 2.50 1.08 15.97
C GLU A 113 2.40 0.17 14.73
N VAL A 114 2.63 0.70 13.52
CA VAL A 114 2.55 -0.09 12.29
C VAL A 114 3.89 -0.70 11.84
N LYS A 115 4.96 -0.47 12.60
CA LYS A 115 6.33 -0.91 12.26
C LYS A 115 6.45 -2.38 11.90
N ASP A 116 5.79 -3.24 12.67
CA ASP A 116 5.86 -4.69 12.44
C ASP A 116 5.03 -5.10 11.21
N ILE A 117 3.96 -4.37 10.92
CA ILE A 117 3.15 -4.57 9.70
C ILE A 117 3.99 -4.27 8.46
N VAL A 118 4.63 -3.10 8.41
CA VAL A 118 5.41 -2.70 7.21
C VAL A 118 6.64 -3.58 7.00
N LYS A 119 7.31 -4.01 8.08
CA LYS A 119 8.43 -4.96 8.00
C LYS A 119 7.98 -6.34 7.51
N TYR A 120 6.87 -6.85 8.04
CA TYR A 120 6.27 -8.10 7.57
C TYR A 120 5.93 -8.02 6.09
N ASN A 121 5.31 -6.93 5.65
CA ASN A 121 4.93 -6.74 4.26
C ASN A 121 6.16 -6.67 3.34
N GLN A 122 7.21 -5.97 3.75
CA GLN A 122 8.46 -5.92 2.98
C GLN A 122 9.05 -7.33 2.84
N GLN A 123 9.18 -8.08 3.93
CA GLN A 123 9.70 -9.45 3.86
C GLN A 123 8.84 -10.32 2.96
N ARG A 124 7.52 -10.24 3.10
CA ARG A 124 6.58 -10.98 2.26
C ARG A 124 6.71 -10.64 0.77
N PHE A 125 6.96 -9.36 0.47
CA PHE A 125 7.20 -8.89 -0.91
C PHE A 125 8.50 -9.48 -1.48
N LEU A 126 9.56 -9.57 -0.67
CA LEU A 126 10.82 -10.18 -1.06
C LEU A 126 10.67 -11.68 -1.33
N ASP A 127 9.98 -12.38 -0.44
CA ASP A 127 9.72 -13.82 -0.57
C ASP A 127 8.90 -14.10 -1.85
N PHE A 128 7.86 -13.31 -2.08
CA PHE A 128 7.04 -13.42 -3.29
C PHE A 128 7.84 -13.18 -4.58
N GLY A 129 8.75 -12.21 -4.57
CA GLY A 129 9.63 -11.94 -5.71
C GLY A 129 10.57 -13.10 -6.01
N ASN A 130 11.08 -13.77 -4.99
CA ASN A 130 11.95 -14.94 -5.14
C ASN A 130 11.21 -16.17 -5.69
N ASP A 131 9.94 -16.36 -5.27
CA ASP A 131 9.15 -17.53 -5.64
C ASP A 131 8.63 -17.47 -7.08
N TYR A 132 8.31 -16.27 -7.59
CA TYR A 132 7.55 -16.12 -8.83
C TYR A 132 8.32 -15.54 -10.03
N ARG A 133 9.45 -14.86 -9.82
CA ARG A 133 10.29 -14.34 -10.94
C ARG A 133 11.74 -14.10 -10.48
N PRO A 134 12.68 -14.95 -10.92
CA PRO A 134 14.12 -14.74 -10.65
C PRO A 134 14.67 -13.37 -11.08
N GLU A 135 14.07 -12.76 -12.11
CA GLU A 135 14.45 -11.42 -12.58
C GLU A 135 13.96 -10.31 -11.64
N LEU A 136 12.79 -10.49 -11.01
CA LEU A 136 12.30 -9.59 -9.97
C LEU A 136 13.20 -9.65 -8.73
N SER A 137 13.75 -10.81 -8.43
CA SER A 137 14.75 -11.02 -7.37
C SER A 137 15.99 -10.14 -7.57
N LYS A 138 16.47 -9.95 -8.80
CA LYS A 138 17.59 -9.03 -9.11
C LYS A 138 17.24 -7.57 -8.82
N VAL A 139 16.03 -7.15 -9.16
CA VAL A 139 15.53 -5.79 -8.89
C VAL A 139 15.37 -5.57 -7.38
N ILE A 140 14.83 -6.56 -6.68
CA ILE A 140 14.65 -6.55 -5.24
C ILE A 140 16.01 -6.47 -4.53
N ASN A 141 16.98 -7.30 -4.92
CA ASN A 141 18.33 -7.28 -4.37
C ASN A 141 19.06 -5.96 -4.62
N PHE A 142 18.85 -5.36 -5.78
CA PHE A 142 19.36 -4.00 -6.07
C PHE A 142 18.78 -2.96 -5.10
N LEU A 143 17.47 -3.00 -4.84
CA LEU A 143 16.80 -2.11 -3.89
C LEU A 143 17.33 -2.28 -2.45
N LEU A 144 17.53 -3.52 -2.03
CA LEU A 144 18.07 -3.85 -0.70
C LEU A 144 19.53 -3.43 -0.52
N ASN A 145 20.37 -3.65 -1.52
CA ASN A 145 21.79 -3.29 -1.45
C ASN A 145 22.01 -1.79 -1.44
N THR A 146 21.15 -1.03 -2.14
CA THR A 146 21.15 0.43 -2.01
C THR A 146 20.60 0.93 -0.67
N SER A 147 19.89 0.08 0.13
CA SER A 147 19.44 0.46 1.48
C SER A 147 20.48 0.25 2.56
N LYS A 148 21.42 -0.70 2.37
CA LYS A 148 22.50 -0.99 3.34
C LYS A 148 23.65 0.00 3.29
N SER A 149 23.79 0.78 2.24
CA SER A 149 24.87 1.77 2.09
C SER A 149 24.58 3.15 2.71
N LEU A 150 23.51 3.27 3.49
CA LEU A 150 23.05 4.52 4.11
C LEU A 150 22.85 4.41 5.64
N ILE A 151 23.47 3.37 6.28
CA ILE A 151 23.55 3.25 7.75
C ILE A 151 25.01 3.42 8.15
#